data_d89940aaee1d5f3eef893d6320f4a328
#
_entry.id   d89940aaee1d5f3eef893d6320f4a328
#
_cell.length_a   1.000
_cell.length_b   1.000
_cell.length_c   1.000
_cell.angle_alpha   90.00
_cell.angle_beta   90.00
_cell.angle_gamma   90.00
#
_symmetry.space_group_name_H-M   'P 1'
#
loop_
_entity.id
_entity.type
_entity.pdbx_description
1 polymer ?
#
loop_
_entity_poly.entity_id
_entity_poly.type
_entity_poly.pdbx_seq_one_letter_code
_entity_poly.pdbx_strand_id
1 'polypeptide(L)'
;MGRGNITEERQQPITNPIKEYPDCFGCGQDNPIGLRLNLRLDRDRLKSSFVPQKAHEGWPGTVHDGIITALLYEIMENLMYRQGVITMMRGMEARLRSPASVGKKLMIESWMEQRSGREISVHSELKDEDGKLIAQG
;
A
#
# COMPACT_ATOMS: atom_id res chain seq x y z
N MET A 1 16.47 33.48 13.47
CA MET A 1 15.63 32.61 12.63
C MET A 1 15.52 31.26 13.30
N GLY A 2 14.46 31.04 14.04
CA GLY A 2 14.22 29.76 14.71
C GLY A 2 13.93 28.67 13.68
N ARG A 3 14.80 27.69 13.58
CA ARG A 3 14.47 26.42 12.96
C ARG A 3 13.48 25.75 13.89
N GLY A 4 12.20 25.93 13.64
CA GLY A 4 11.17 25.20 14.36
C GLY A 4 11.47 23.71 14.26
N ASN A 5 11.62 23.09 15.40
CA ASN A 5 11.87 21.66 15.53
C ASN A 5 10.65 20.90 15.02
N ILE A 6 10.66 20.61 13.72
CA ILE A 6 9.60 19.81 13.05
C ILE A 6 9.64 18.35 13.57
N THR A 7 10.71 17.99 14.29
CA THR A 7 10.90 16.63 14.80
C THR A 7 10.06 16.29 16.03
N GLU A 8 9.65 17.26 16.82
CA GLU A 8 8.87 17.01 18.04
C GLU A 8 7.38 16.74 17.77
N GLU A 9 6.80 17.35 16.72
CA GLU A 9 5.40 17.08 16.35
C GLU A 9 5.16 15.67 15.81
N ARG A 10 6.21 14.97 15.39
CA ARG A 10 6.10 13.62 14.82
C ARG A 10 6.02 12.50 15.87
N GLN A 11 6.30 12.81 17.11
CA GLN A 11 6.39 11.81 18.17
C GLN A 11 5.21 11.85 19.15
N GLN A 12 4.19 12.63 18.86
CA GLN A 12 2.98 12.56 19.67
C GLN A 12 2.33 11.20 19.47
N PRO A 13 2.06 10.49 20.56
CA PRO A 13 1.36 9.22 20.46
C PRO A 13 -0.02 9.46 19.82
N ILE A 14 -0.42 8.57 18.93
CA ILE A 14 -1.75 8.59 18.35
C ILE A 14 -2.73 8.43 19.51
N THR A 15 -3.41 9.50 19.86
CA THR A 15 -4.36 9.50 20.97
C THR A 15 -5.68 8.82 20.64
N ASN A 16 -5.97 8.64 19.34
CA ASN A 16 -7.16 7.99 18.86
C ASN A 16 -6.80 6.71 18.10
N PRO A 17 -7.55 5.62 18.30
CA PRO A 17 -7.34 4.41 17.52
C PRO A 17 -7.58 4.69 16.03
N ILE A 18 -6.79 4.03 15.18
CA ILE A 18 -6.96 4.10 13.73
C ILE A 18 -8.32 3.49 13.40
N LYS A 19 -9.15 4.27 12.70
CA LYS A 19 -10.47 3.82 12.30
C LYS A 19 -10.36 2.80 11.18
N GLU A 20 -11.06 1.68 11.34
CA GLU A 20 -11.22 0.67 10.31
C GLU A 20 -12.41 1.00 9.41
N TYR A 21 -12.30 0.67 8.14
CA TYR A 21 -13.35 0.86 7.13
C TYR A 21 -13.71 -0.50 6.52
N PRO A 22 -14.71 -1.20 7.09
CA PRO A 22 -14.99 -2.59 6.72
C PRO A 22 -15.44 -2.77 5.27
N ASP A 23 -15.98 -1.74 4.64
CA ASP A 23 -16.44 -1.79 3.25
C ASP A 23 -15.43 -1.23 2.24
N CYS A 24 -14.25 -0.84 2.68
CA CYS A 24 -13.19 -0.37 1.77
C CYS A 24 -12.84 -1.45 0.75
N PHE A 25 -12.78 -1.09 -0.51
CA PHE A 25 -12.44 -2.02 -1.58
C PHE A 25 -11.04 -2.64 -1.40
N GLY A 26 -10.07 -1.86 -0.93
CA GLY A 26 -8.70 -2.34 -0.75
C GLY A 26 -8.51 -3.18 0.51
N CYS A 27 -8.88 -2.65 1.68
CA CYS A 27 -8.56 -3.26 2.97
C CYS A 27 -9.77 -3.64 3.81
N GLY A 28 -10.99 -3.35 3.37
CA GLY A 28 -12.21 -3.72 4.09
C GLY A 28 -12.45 -5.22 4.07
N GLN A 29 -12.66 -5.81 5.24
CA GLN A 29 -12.84 -7.25 5.36
C GLN A 29 -14.26 -7.71 5.00
N ASP A 30 -15.22 -6.80 5.01
CA ASP A 30 -16.63 -7.10 4.77
C ASP A 30 -17.09 -6.84 3.32
N ASN A 31 -16.24 -6.22 2.50
CA ASN A 31 -16.57 -5.99 1.10
C ASN A 31 -16.46 -7.30 0.30
N PRO A 32 -17.58 -7.84 -0.23
CA PRO A 32 -17.57 -9.15 -0.89
C PRO A 32 -16.75 -9.20 -2.18
N ILE A 33 -16.53 -8.04 -2.83
CA ILE A 33 -15.72 -7.96 -4.05
C ILE A 33 -14.37 -7.27 -3.82
N GLY A 34 -14.05 -6.95 -2.57
CA GLY A 34 -12.83 -6.24 -2.21
C GLY A 34 -11.59 -7.12 -2.22
N LEU A 35 -10.45 -6.48 -2.16
CA LEU A 35 -9.15 -7.16 -2.11
C LEU A 35 -8.85 -7.73 -0.72
N ARG A 36 -9.51 -7.21 0.31
CA ARG A 36 -9.41 -7.65 1.70
C ARG A 36 -7.97 -7.74 2.21
N LEU A 37 -7.19 -6.72 1.89
CA LEU A 37 -5.80 -6.67 2.31
C LEU A 37 -5.71 -6.51 3.83
N ASN A 38 -4.94 -7.38 4.45
CA ASN A 38 -4.61 -7.26 5.87
C ASN A 38 -3.31 -6.45 5.98
N LEU A 39 -3.46 -5.16 6.27
CA LEU A 39 -2.33 -4.23 6.32
C LEU A 39 -1.64 -4.30 7.68
N ARG A 40 -0.36 -4.60 7.67
CA ARG A 40 0.43 -4.74 8.88
C ARG A 40 1.64 -3.80 8.85
N LEU A 41 1.70 -2.93 9.84
CA LEU A 41 2.85 -2.06 10.03
C LEU A 41 3.97 -2.84 10.73
N ASP A 42 5.14 -2.88 10.10
CA ASP A 42 6.35 -3.49 10.61
C ASP A 42 7.44 -2.41 10.62
N ARG A 43 7.68 -1.79 11.78
CA ARG A 43 8.54 -0.63 11.94
C ARG A 43 8.05 0.54 11.08
N ASP A 44 8.81 0.94 10.08
CA ASP A 44 8.50 2.03 9.15
C ASP A 44 7.92 1.54 7.81
N ARG A 45 7.68 0.22 7.67
CA ARG A 45 7.13 -0.38 6.46
C ARG A 45 5.73 -0.91 6.67
N LEU A 46 4.86 -0.65 5.73
CA LEU A 46 3.55 -1.29 5.69
C LEU A 46 3.63 -2.48 4.75
N LYS A 47 3.14 -3.62 5.22
CA LYS A 47 3.23 -4.90 4.51
C LYS A 47 1.86 -5.56 4.41
N SER A 48 1.66 -6.30 3.33
CA SER A 48 0.50 -7.15 3.14
C SER A 48 0.83 -8.26 2.16
N SER A 49 -0.08 -9.20 2.02
CA SER A 49 -0.01 -10.23 0.99
C SER A 49 -1.38 -10.40 0.33
N PHE A 50 -1.38 -10.93 -0.88
CA PHE A 50 -2.59 -11.12 -1.67
C PHE A 50 -2.44 -12.34 -2.55
N VAL A 51 -3.46 -13.19 -2.58
CA VAL A 51 -3.50 -14.33 -3.50
C VAL A 51 -4.52 -14.01 -4.58
N PRO A 52 -4.08 -13.68 -5.81
CA PRO A 52 -5.01 -13.39 -6.89
C PRO A 52 -5.83 -14.61 -7.26
N GLN A 53 -7.11 -14.39 -7.48
CA GLN A 53 -8.05 -15.40 -7.91
C GLN A 53 -8.46 -15.16 -9.37
N LYS A 54 -9.20 -16.09 -9.95
CA LYS A 54 -9.69 -15.97 -11.32
C LYS A 54 -10.49 -14.68 -11.55
N ALA A 55 -11.23 -14.21 -10.55
CA ALA A 55 -11.96 -12.94 -10.63
C ALA A 55 -11.06 -11.71 -10.80
N HIS A 56 -9.76 -11.85 -10.55
CA HIS A 56 -8.77 -10.78 -10.71
C HIS A 56 -8.00 -10.90 -12.04
N GLU A 57 -8.41 -11.81 -12.90
CA GLU A 57 -7.73 -12.08 -14.17
C GLU A 57 -7.94 -10.95 -15.18
N GLY A 58 -6.88 -10.61 -15.90
CA GLY A 58 -6.94 -9.80 -17.10
C GLY A 58 -6.75 -10.70 -18.33
N TRP A 59 -5.53 -10.74 -18.88
CA TRP A 59 -5.19 -11.77 -19.87
C TRP A 59 -5.25 -13.16 -19.22
N PRO A 60 -5.59 -14.21 -19.99
CA PRO A 60 -5.72 -15.56 -19.41
C PRO A 60 -4.52 -15.97 -18.55
N GLY A 61 -4.80 -16.36 -17.31
CA GLY A 61 -3.78 -16.78 -16.34
C GLY A 61 -3.00 -15.66 -15.66
N THR A 62 -3.22 -14.42 -16.06
CA THR A 62 -2.48 -13.25 -15.59
C THR A 62 -3.38 -12.28 -14.85
N VAL A 63 -2.89 -11.74 -13.75
CA VAL A 63 -3.61 -10.74 -12.96
C VAL A 63 -3.78 -9.46 -13.77
N HIS A 64 -4.98 -8.90 -13.73
CA HIS A 64 -5.28 -7.64 -14.39
C HIS A 64 -4.38 -6.51 -13.86
N ASP A 65 -3.80 -5.72 -14.75
CA ASP A 65 -2.89 -4.62 -14.37
C ASP A 65 -3.56 -3.58 -13.48
N GLY A 66 -4.87 -3.38 -13.61
CA GLY A 66 -5.65 -2.53 -12.71
C GLY A 66 -5.67 -3.04 -11.28
N ILE A 67 -5.72 -4.36 -11.09
CA ILE A 67 -5.62 -4.98 -9.76
C ILE A 67 -4.22 -4.76 -9.18
N ILE A 68 -3.18 -4.96 -9.98
CA ILE A 68 -1.79 -4.70 -9.56
C ILE A 68 -1.64 -3.24 -9.11
N THR A 69 -2.16 -2.31 -9.89
CA THR A 69 -2.13 -0.88 -9.57
C THR A 69 -2.92 -0.57 -8.30
N ALA A 70 -4.07 -1.20 -8.10
CA ALA A 70 -4.87 -1.04 -6.88
C ALA A 70 -4.14 -1.53 -5.64
N LEU A 71 -3.39 -2.64 -5.74
CA LEU A 71 -2.56 -3.16 -4.64
C LEU A 71 -1.47 -2.16 -4.26
N LEU A 72 -0.78 -1.61 -5.25
CA LEU A 72 0.24 -0.58 -5.02
C LEU A 72 -0.36 0.69 -4.40
N TYR A 73 -1.50 1.13 -4.92
CA TYR A 73 -2.22 2.29 -4.38
C TYR A 73 -2.55 2.09 -2.91
N GLU A 74 -3.17 0.98 -2.58
CA GLU A 74 -3.66 0.72 -1.23
C GLU A 74 -2.54 0.69 -0.20
N ILE A 75 -1.43 0.03 -0.53
CA ILE A 75 -0.29 -0.07 0.38
C ILE A 75 0.42 1.28 0.57
N MET A 76 0.44 2.13 -0.44
CA MET A 76 1.04 3.47 -0.33
C MET A 76 0.11 4.44 0.39
N GLU A 77 -1.18 4.45 0.06
CA GLU A 77 -2.15 5.35 0.67
C GLU A 77 -2.27 5.13 2.17
N ASN A 78 -2.21 3.88 2.60
CA ASN A 78 -2.39 3.54 4.01
C ASN A 78 -1.12 3.63 4.85
N LEU A 79 0.06 3.79 4.27
CA LEU A 79 1.31 3.84 5.03
C LEU A 79 1.27 4.95 6.09
N MET A 80 0.98 6.17 5.68
CA MET A 80 0.96 7.31 6.60
C MET A 80 -0.23 7.24 7.54
N TYR A 81 -1.37 6.79 7.05
CA TYR A 81 -2.57 6.63 7.87
C TYR A 81 -2.32 5.65 9.01
N ARG A 82 -1.69 4.51 8.75
CA ARG A 82 -1.34 3.52 9.78
C ARG A 82 -0.29 4.03 10.76
N GLN A 83 0.46 5.06 10.40
CA GLN A 83 1.38 5.77 11.30
C GLN A 83 0.71 6.96 12.01
N GLY A 84 -0.61 7.15 11.82
CA GLY A 84 -1.37 8.20 12.46
C GLY A 84 -1.31 9.56 11.77
N VAL A 85 -0.82 9.61 10.54
CA VAL A 85 -0.73 10.85 9.76
C VAL A 85 -1.75 10.81 8.63
N ILE A 86 -2.68 11.76 8.65
CA ILE A 86 -3.67 11.88 7.59
C ILE A 86 -3.05 12.61 6.40
N THR A 87 -3.02 11.94 5.26
CA THR A 87 -2.51 12.48 4.01
C THR A 87 -3.51 12.25 2.89
N MET A 88 -3.31 12.96 1.79
CA MET A 88 -4.08 12.78 0.57
C MET A 88 -3.09 12.52 -0.57
N MET A 89 -3.33 11.46 -1.32
CA MET A 89 -2.53 11.17 -2.51
C MET A 89 -2.82 12.20 -3.60
N ARG A 90 -1.79 12.86 -4.09
CA ARG A 90 -1.89 13.85 -5.18
C ARG A 90 -1.54 13.27 -6.53
N GLY A 91 -0.81 12.18 -6.54
CA GLY A 91 -0.42 11.51 -7.76
C GLY A 91 0.32 10.23 -7.44
N MET A 92 0.34 9.29 -8.39
CA MET A 92 1.14 8.09 -8.29
C MET A 92 1.63 7.67 -9.67
N GLU A 93 2.75 6.95 -9.68
CA GLU A 93 3.25 6.21 -10.82
C GLU A 93 3.25 4.72 -10.48
N ALA A 94 2.84 3.90 -11.42
CA ALA A 94 2.98 2.46 -11.33
C ALA A 94 3.83 1.97 -12.50
N ARG A 95 4.84 1.16 -12.18
CA ARG A 95 5.69 0.52 -13.18
C ARG A 95 5.49 -0.97 -13.12
N LEU A 96 4.98 -1.53 -14.20
CA LEU A 96 4.72 -2.95 -14.34
C LEU A 96 5.98 -3.60 -14.93
N ARG A 97 6.58 -4.54 -14.18
CA ARG A 97 7.86 -5.15 -14.55
C ARG A 97 7.70 -6.55 -15.10
N SER A 98 6.81 -7.32 -14.50
CA SER A 98 6.59 -8.73 -14.87
C SER A 98 5.13 -9.09 -14.66
N PRO A 99 4.56 -10.00 -15.44
CA PRO A 99 3.20 -10.47 -15.20
C PRO A 99 3.12 -11.24 -13.89
N ALA A 100 2.00 -11.08 -13.18
CA ALA A 100 1.68 -11.86 -12.00
C ALA A 100 0.72 -12.98 -12.39
N SER A 101 0.95 -14.19 -11.90
CA SER A 101 0.11 -15.33 -12.17
C SER A 101 -1.06 -15.42 -11.20
N VAL A 102 -2.25 -15.70 -11.72
CA VAL A 102 -3.41 -16.03 -10.90
C VAL A 102 -3.10 -17.24 -10.02
N GLY A 103 -3.47 -17.17 -8.76
CA GLY A 103 -3.21 -18.24 -7.78
C GLY A 103 -1.86 -18.16 -7.09
N LYS A 104 -0.93 -17.35 -7.57
CA LYS A 104 0.39 -17.21 -6.98
C LYS A 104 0.43 -16.03 -6.02
N LYS A 105 0.84 -16.29 -4.78
CA LYS A 105 0.87 -15.28 -3.71
C LYS A 105 1.77 -14.11 -4.05
N LEU A 106 1.27 -12.90 -3.81
CA LEU A 106 1.99 -11.66 -3.98
C LEU A 106 2.28 -11.05 -2.61
N MET A 107 3.49 -10.51 -2.47
CA MET A 107 3.95 -9.79 -1.28
C MET A 107 4.06 -8.32 -1.63
N ILE A 108 3.47 -7.46 -0.80
CA ILE A 108 3.38 -6.02 -1.07
C ILE A 108 3.95 -5.28 0.11
N GLU A 109 4.75 -4.27 -0.15
CA GLU A 109 5.23 -3.39 0.91
C GLU A 109 5.39 -1.96 0.44
N SER A 110 5.33 -1.02 1.37
CA SER A 110 5.57 0.40 1.14
C SER A 110 6.39 1.01 2.26
N TRP A 111 7.10 2.07 1.93
CA TRP A 111 7.88 2.85 2.89
C TRP A 111 7.99 4.29 2.43
N MET A 112 8.22 5.18 3.38
CA MET A 112 8.48 6.58 3.06
C MET A 112 9.87 6.73 2.48
N GLU A 113 9.97 7.35 1.31
CA GLU A 113 11.24 7.59 0.64
C GLU A 113 11.81 8.96 1.01
N GLN A 114 10.95 9.98 0.98
CA GLN A 114 11.37 11.35 1.25
C GLN A 114 10.22 12.18 1.80
N ARG A 115 10.55 13.15 2.64
CA ARG A 115 9.63 14.17 3.09
C ARG A 115 10.23 15.55 2.87
N SER A 116 9.49 16.44 2.20
CA SER A 116 9.89 17.81 1.94
C SER A 116 8.70 18.73 2.23
N GLY A 117 8.78 19.48 3.33
CA GLY A 117 7.67 20.34 3.76
C GLY A 117 6.39 19.52 4.01
N ARG A 118 5.34 19.82 3.25
CA ARG A 118 4.04 19.13 3.31
C ARG A 118 3.94 17.92 2.39
N GLU A 119 4.94 17.74 1.53
CA GLU A 119 4.93 16.64 0.57
C GLU A 119 5.69 15.45 1.12
N ILE A 120 5.09 14.26 0.94
CA ILE A 120 5.66 13.00 1.32
C ILE A 120 5.70 12.12 0.08
N SER A 121 6.87 11.57 -0.22
CA SER A 121 7.03 10.57 -1.27
C SER A 121 7.08 9.18 -0.64
N VAL A 122 6.24 8.30 -1.14
CA VAL A 122 6.13 6.93 -0.69
C VAL A 122 6.50 6.00 -1.84
N HIS A 123 7.26 4.98 -1.56
CA HIS A 123 7.64 3.95 -2.51
C HIS A 123 6.97 2.63 -2.15
N SER A 124 6.65 1.82 -3.17
CA SER A 124 6.08 0.49 -2.97
C SER A 124 6.66 -0.52 -3.94
N GLU A 125 6.70 -1.76 -3.50
CA GLU A 125 7.10 -2.91 -4.31
C GLU A 125 6.12 -4.06 -4.12
N LEU A 126 5.87 -4.75 -5.23
CA LEU A 126 5.07 -5.94 -5.27
C LEU A 126 5.91 -7.05 -5.88
N LYS A 127 6.09 -8.13 -5.13
CA LYS A 127 6.89 -9.30 -5.54
C LYS A 127 6.04 -10.55 -5.43
N ASP A 128 6.36 -11.55 -6.24
CA ASP A 128 5.78 -12.88 -6.06
C ASP A 128 6.50 -13.66 -4.95
N GLU A 129 6.02 -14.84 -4.64
CA GLU A 129 6.57 -15.69 -3.58
C GLU A 129 7.99 -16.20 -3.86
N ASP A 130 8.47 -16.13 -5.11
CA ASP A 130 9.83 -16.43 -5.50
C ASP A 130 10.76 -15.22 -5.41
N GLY A 131 10.24 -14.07 -4.98
CA GLY A 131 11.00 -12.83 -4.86
C GLY A 131 11.13 -12.05 -6.17
N LYS A 132 10.44 -12.46 -7.23
CA LYS A 132 10.44 -11.75 -8.51
C LYS A 132 9.68 -10.45 -8.40
N LEU A 133 10.30 -9.34 -8.82
CA LEU A 133 9.64 -8.04 -8.84
C LEU A 133 8.57 -8.00 -9.93
N ILE A 134 7.33 -7.81 -9.50
CA ILE A 134 6.17 -7.72 -10.39
C ILE A 134 5.90 -6.27 -10.77
N ALA A 135 5.89 -5.37 -9.78
CA ALA A 135 5.59 -3.96 -10.00
C ALA A 135 6.17 -3.08 -8.90
N GLN A 136 6.24 -1.79 -9.20
CA GLN A 136 6.70 -0.73 -8.29
C GLN A 136 5.76 0.46 -8.39
N GLY A 137 5.64 1.18 -7.30
CA GLY A 137 4.87 2.42 -7.24
C GLY A 137 5.58 3.51 -6.48
#